data_c5142ddcdbcddd97edc496944dd3c77b
#
_entry.id   c5142ddcdbcddd97edc496944dd3c77b
#
_cell.length_a   1.000
_cell.length_b   1.000
_cell.length_c   1.000
_cell.angle_alpha   90.00
_cell.angle_beta   90.00
_cell.angle_gamma   90.00
#
_symmetry.space_group_name_H-M   'P 1'
#
loop_
_entity.id
_entity.type
_entity.pdbx_description
1 polymer ?
#
loop_
_entity_poly.entity_id
_entity_poly.type
_entity_poly.pdbx_seq_one_letter_code
_entity_poly.pdbx_strand_id
1 'polypeptide(L)'
;MNTPLNADLSRRDFVKLSAAGSGAAVLGGLGVSRAMGATSGSDKIRVGVIGCGGRGSGAAQNCLDSAPGVEIVALGDLFERQVDATQKKLKLTKVEKFWGFDNYQKVLAANIDMVILAAPPGFR
;
A
#
# COMPACT_ATOMS: atom_id res chain seq x y z
N MET A 1 -5.33 7.29 -46.15
CA MET A 1 -4.52 8.32 -45.47
C MET A 1 -4.42 7.95 -43.98
N ASN A 2 -3.31 7.32 -43.63
CA ASN A 2 -3.05 6.91 -42.23
C ASN A 2 -2.22 7.98 -41.56
N THR A 3 -2.79 8.74 -40.68
CA THR A 3 -2.05 9.65 -39.80
C THR A 3 -1.60 8.84 -38.58
N PRO A 4 -0.33 8.68 -38.29
CA PRO A 4 0.12 7.99 -37.10
C PRO A 4 -0.10 8.92 -35.89
N LEU A 5 -1.00 8.53 -35.02
CA LEU A 5 -1.21 9.11 -33.71
C LEU A 5 -0.11 8.64 -32.74
N ASN A 6 1.15 8.97 -33.03
CA ASN A 6 2.26 8.87 -32.09
C ASN A 6 2.80 10.30 -31.86
N ALA A 7 2.01 11.10 -31.19
CA ALA A 7 2.52 12.30 -30.53
C ALA A 7 3.01 11.86 -29.16
N ASP A 8 4.31 11.80 -28.96
CA ASP A 8 4.94 11.73 -27.66
C ASP A 8 4.50 12.96 -26.85
N LEU A 9 3.37 12.82 -26.15
CA LEU A 9 2.86 13.86 -25.27
C LEU A 9 3.81 13.96 -24.07
N SER A 10 4.60 15.02 -24.05
CA SER A 10 5.42 15.38 -22.92
C SER A 10 4.53 15.57 -21.68
N ARG A 11 5.07 15.24 -20.49
CA ARG A 11 4.39 15.50 -19.22
C ARG A 11 3.90 16.94 -19.09
N ARG A 12 4.60 17.90 -19.66
CA ARG A 12 4.20 19.32 -19.74
C ARG A 12 2.98 19.54 -20.62
N ASP A 13 2.86 18.81 -21.71
CA ASP A 13 1.75 18.97 -22.64
C ASP A 13 0.48 18.36 -22.05
N PHE A 14 0.59 17.27 -21.30
CA PHE A 14 -0.50 16.69 -20.54
C PHE A 14 -1.04 17.67 -19.49
N VAL A 15 -0.17 18.34 -18.74
CA VAL A 15 -0.59 19.35 -17.74
C VAL A 15 -1.25 20.55 -18.39
N LYS A 16 -0.76 21.03 -19.54
CA LYS A 16 -1.36 22.13 -20.29
C LYS A 16 -2.74 21.76 -20.84
N LEU A 17 -2.88 20.54 -21.33
CA LEU A 17 -4.16 20.05 -21.88
C LEU A 17 -5.22 19.94 -20.78
N SER A 18 -4.84 19.49 -19.58
CA SER A 18 -5.76 19.41 -18.44
C SER A 18 -6.16 20.77 -17.89
N ALA A 19 -5.29 21.78 -17.99
CA ALA A 19 -5.60 23.16 -17.59
C ALA A 19 -6.52 23.90 -18.57
N ALA A 20 -6.45 23.58 -19.85
CA ALA A 20 -7.29 24.20 -20.89
C ALA A 20 -8.74 23.67 -20.91
N GLY A 21 -8.98 22.51 -20.30
CA GLY A 21 -10.30 21.88 -20.20
C GLY A 21 -11.23 22.43 -19.12
N SER A 22 -10.76 23.36 -18.28
CA SER A 22 -11.50 23.84 -17.10
C SER A 22 -12.43 25.05 -17.37
N GLY A 23 -12.56 25.48 -18.60
CA GLY A 23 -13.15 26.78 -18.92
C GLY A 23 -14.52 26.79 -19.60
N ALA A 24 -15.19 25.70 -19.88
CA ALA A 24 -16.49 25.75 -20.55
C ALA A 24 -17.34 24.47 -20.38
N ALA A 25 -17.91 24.26 -19.22
CA ALA A 25 -19.08 23.39 -19.10
C ALA A 25 -19.83 23.63 -17.80
N VAL A 26 -20.30 24.85 -17.60
CA VAL A 26 -21.38 25.12 -16.66
C VAL A 26 -22.61 25.42 -17.49
N LEU A 27 -23.30 24.40 -17.97
CA LEU A 27 -24.73 24.40 -18.32
C LEU A 27 -25.07 23.04 -18.97
N GLY A 28 -25.65 22.20 -18.20
CA GLY A 28 -26.23 20.95 -18.72
C GLY A 28 -25.96 19.75 -17.82
N GLY A 29 -26.92 19.42 -16.98
CA GLY A 29 -26.95 18.32 -16.03
C GLY A 29 -26.50 16.94 -16.52
N LEU A 30 -25.23 16.83 -16.85
CA LEU A 30 -24.53 15.56 -16.90
C LEU A 30 -23.72 15.50 -15.61
N GLY A 31 -24.24 14.72 -14.69
CA GLY A 31 -23.51 14.36 -13.50
C GLY A 31 -22.09 13.98 -13.90
N VAL A 32 -21.15 14.84 -13.59
CA VAL A 32 -19.75 14.42 -13.48
C VAL A 32 -19.80 13.38 -12.38
N SER A 33 -20.02 12.14 -12.74
CA SER A 33 -19.72 11.03 -11.87
C SER A 33 -18.26 11.22 -11.53
N ARG A 34 -17.99 11.87 -10.37
CA ARG A 34 -16.71 11.66 -9.72
C ARG A 34 -16.53 10.14 -9.77
N ALA A 35 -15.68 9.70 -10.65
CA ALA A 35 -15.05 8.40 -10.50
C ALA A 35 -14.16 8.53 -9.26
N MET A 36 -14.77 8.78 -8.12
CA MET A 36 -14.30 8.24 -6.88
C MET A 36 -14.34 6.75 -7.17
N GLY A 37 -13.17 6.19 -7.42
CA GLY A 37 -13.03 4.76 -7.37
C GLY A 37 -13.65 4.35 -6.05
N ALA A 38 -14.92 3.99 -6.12
CA ALA A 38 -15.54 3.21 -5.11
C ALA A 38 -14.82 1.88 -5.20
N THR A 39 -13.62 1.86 -4.64
CA THR A 39 -13.08 0.61 -4.15
C THR A 39 -14.11 0.17 -3.13
N SER A 40 -14.96 -0.73 -3.56
CA SER A 40 -15.81 -1.56 -2.71
C SER A 40 -14.88 -2.47 -1.89
N GLY A 41 -13.82 -1.87 -1.34
CA GLY A 41 -12.90 -2.45 -0.42
C GLY A 41 -13.35 -2.10 0.99
N SER A 42 -13.17 -2.98 1.91
CA SER A 42 -13.26 -2.66 3.34
C SER A 42 -12.43 -1.39 3.58
N ASP A 43 -12.92 -0.42 4.36
CA ASP A 43 -12.19 0.81 4.72
C ASP A 43 -10.89 0.52 5.52
N LYS A 44 -10.42 -0.73 5.50
CA LYS A 44 -9.27 -1.24 6.22
C LYS A 44 -8.11 -1.50 5.27
N ILE A 45 -6.94 -0.97 5.62
CA ILE A 45 -5.68 -1.24 4.94
C ILE A 45 -4.96 -2.37 5.66
N ARG A 46 -4.83 -3.51 4.99
CA ARG A 46 -4.15 -4.71 5.53
C ARG A 46 -2.67 -4.63 5.25
N VAL A 47 -1.87 -4.65 6.30
CA VAL A 47 -0.43 -4.45 6.23
C VAL A 47 0.31 -5.72 6.61
N GLY A 48 1.27 -6.11 5.79
CA GLY A 48 2.27 -7.12 6.11
C GLY A 48 3.60 -6.47 6.54
N VAL A 49 4.28 -7.07 7.49
CA VAL A 49 5.60 -6.59 7.96
C VAL A 49 6.64 -7.64 7.70
N ILE A 50 7.70 -7.29 6.98
CA ILE A 50 8.87 -8.14 6.73
C ILE A 50 10.09 -7.53 7.41
N GLY A 51 10.64 -8.25 8.39
CA GLY A 51 11.65 -7.75 9.31
C GLY A 51 11.04 -7.21 10.60
N CYS A 52 10.88 -8.08 11.57
CA CYS A 52 10.22 -7.81 12.86
C CYS A 52 11.19 -7.37 13.98
N GLY A 53 12.38 -6.91 13.64
CA GLY A 53 13.32 -6.33 14.59
C GLY A 53 12.86 -4.98 15.15
N GLY A 54 13.73 -4.31 15.88
CA GLY A 54 13.41 -3.01 16.50
C GLY A 54 12.90 -1.96 15.51
N ARG A 55 13.53 -1.91 14.32
CA ARG A 55 13.12 -1.00 13.24
C ARG A 55 11.74 -1.34 12.68
N GLY A 56 11.51 -2.63 12.36
CA GLY A 56 10.25 -3.09 11.78
C GLY A 56 9.09 -2.96 12.75
N SER A 57 9.29 -3.35 14.00
CA SER A 57 8.25 -3.18 15.04
C SER A 57 7.92 -1.72 15.31
N GLY A 58 8.91 -0.81 15.25
CA GLY A 58 8.68 0.63 15.36
C GLY A 58 7.90 1.19 14.17
N ALA A 59 8.28 0.82 12.95
CA ALA A 59 7.56 1.23 11.73
C ALA A 59 6.11 0.70 11.72
N ALA A 60 5.92 -0.53 12.16
CA ALA A 60 4.58 -1.12 12.30
C ALA A 60 3.71 -0.37 13.31
N GLN A 61 4.27 0.03 14.46
CA GLN A 61 3.56 0.86 15.44
C GLN A 61 3.17 2.21 14.83
N ASN A 62 4.11 2.91 14.22
CA ASN A 62 3.83 4.18 13.56
C ASN A 62 2.74 4.05 12.48
N CYS A 63 2.74 2.94 11.76
CA CYS A 63 1.73 2.67 10.75
C CYS A 63 0.33 2.49 11.37
N LEU A 64 0.22 1.74 12.48
CA LEU A 64 -1.04 1.59 13.23
C LEU A 64 -1.54 2.94 13.78
N ASP A 65 -0.63 3.79 14.23
CA ASP A 65 -0.96 5.09 14.82
C ASP A 65 -1.32 6.14 13.75
N SER A 66 -1.00 5.89 12.48
CA SER A 66 -1.21 6.85 11.38
C SER A 66 -2.68 7.01 10.98
N ALA A 67 -3.47 5.95 11.06
CA ALA A 67 -4.88 5.98 10.68
C ALA A 67 -5.68 4.83 11.33
N PRO A 68 -6.95 5.05 11.69
CA PRO A 68 -7.79 4.07 12.39
C PRO A 68 -8.14 2.83 11.54
N GLY A 69 -8.03 2.91 10.21
CA GLY A 69 -8.32 1.82 9.29
C GLY A 69 -7.14 0.90 8.99
N VAL A 70 -6.00 1.06 9.65
CA VAL A 70 -4.80 0.23 9.41
C VAL A 70 -4.83 -1.00 10.31
N GLU A 71 -4.62 -2.18 9.72
CA GLU A 71 -4.50 -3.45 10.44
C GLU A 71 -3.23 -4.19 10.01
N ILE A 72 -2.42 -4.64 10.96
CA ILE A 72 -1.31 -5.56 10.70
C ILE A 72 -1.86 -6.97 10.67
N VAL A 73 -1.82 -7.63 9.51
CA VAL A 73 -2.40 -8.97 9.32
C VAL A 73 -1.36 -10.07 9.15
N ALA A 74 -0.12 -9.71 8.81
CA ALA A 74 0.96 -10.67 8.62
C ALA A 74 2.30 -10.14 9.14
N LEU A 75 3.05 -10.99 9.82
CA LEU A 75 4.41 -10.72 10.30
C LEU A 75 5.37 -11.77 9.74
N GLY A 76 6.51 -11.33 9.23
CA GLY A 76 7.57 -12.18 8.74
C GLY A 76 8.95 -11.75 9.20
N ASP A 77 9.77 -12.71 9.62
CA ASP A 77 11.17 -12.49 9.99
C ASP A 77 11.97 -13.78 9.77
N LEU A 78 13.28 -13.68 9.72
CA LEU A 78 14.14 -14.87 9.70
C LEU A 78 13.99 -15.69 10.99
N PHE A 79 13.80 -14.99 12.12
CA PHE A 79 13.75 -15.57 13.47
C PHE A 79 12.35 -15.50 14.07
N GLU A 80 11.79 -16.65 14.46
CA GLU A 80 10.49 -16.79 15.11
C GLU A 80 10.35 -15.86 16.34
N ARG A 81 11.39 -15.80 17.17
CA ARG A 81 11.42 -14.94 18.37
C ARG A 81 11.16 -13.47 18.08
N GLN A 82 11.58 -12.96 16.92
CA GLN A 82 11.34 -11.57 16.51
C GLN A 82 9.89 -11.34 16.15
N VAL A 83 9.29 -12.31 15.46
CA VAL A 83 7.87 -12.29 15.11
C VAL A 83 7.00 -12.28 16.36
N ASP A 84 7.30 -13.16 17.32
CA ASP A 84 6.56 -13.26 18.59
C ASP A 84 6.74 -12.01 19.46
N ALA A 85 7.94 -11.47 19.52
CA ALA A 85 8.21 -10.23 20.26
C ALA A 85 7.42 -9.06 19.69
N THR A 86 7.35 -8.94 18.37
CA THR A 86 6.60 -7.89 17.68
C THR A 86 5.10 -8.07 17.85
N GLN A 87 4.58 -9.29 17.74
CA GLN A 87 3.18 -9.58 18.02
C GLN A 87 2.77 -9.12 19.42
N LYS A 88 3.57 -9.48 20.43
CA LYS A 88 3.32 -9.10 21.84
C LYS A 88 3.42 -7.58 22.04
N LYS A 89 4.45 -6.95 21.49
CA LYS A 89 4.68 -5.51 21.59
C LYS A 89 3.53 -4.70 21.02
N LEU A 90 3.03 -5.10 19.85
CA LEU A 90 1.94 -4.43 19.14
C LEU A 90 0.55 -4.92 19.58
N LYS A 91 0.47 -5.88 20.50
CA LYS A 91 -0.76 -6.49 21.02
C LYS A 91 -1.69 -7.02 19.91
N LEU A 92 -1.10 -7.62 18.89
CA LEU A 92 -1.83 -8.15 17.75
C LEU A 92 -2.49 -9.50 18.11
N THR A 93 -3.81 -9.59 17.95
CA THR A 93 -4.58 -10.79 18.28
C THR A 93 -4.86 -11.68 17.06
N LYS A 94 -5.04 -11.04 15.90
CA LYS A 94 -5.35 -11.73 14.64
C LYS A 94 -4.26 -11.41 13.62
N VAL A 95 -3.14 -12.13 13.68
CA VAL A 95 -2.00 -11.92 12.78
C VAL A 95 -1.42 -13.27 12.37
N GLU A 96 -1.13 -13.42 11.09
CA GLU A 96 -0.39 -14.56 10.57
C GLU A 96 1.10 -14.37 10.82
N LYS A 97 1.78 -15.43 11.23
CA LYS A 97 3.19 -15.40 11.59
C LYS A 97 4.00 -16.33 10.69
N PHE A 98 5.06 -15.79 10.12
CA PHE A 98 5.94 -16.53 9.23
C PHE A 98 7.40 -16.30 9.61
N TRP A 99 8.22 -17.34 9.56
CA TRP A 99 9.66 -17.26 9.83
C TRP A 99 10.45 -18.16 8.88
N GLY A 100 11.77 -17.98 8.83
CA GLY A 100 12.64 -18.65 7.88
C GLY A 100 12.96 -17.77 6.66
N PHE A 101 13.72 -18.31 5.72
CA PHE A 101 14.18 -17.54 4.55
C PHE A 101 13.08 -17.17 3.57
N ASP A 102 12.02 -17.97 3.50
CA ASP A 102 10.86 -17.77 2.61
C ASP A 102 9.69 -17.04 3.28
N ASN A 103 9.90 -16.49 4.48
CA ASN A 103 8.86 -15.74 5.20
C ASN A 103 8.23 -14.63 4.34
N TYR A 104 9.05 -13.93 3.55
CA TYR A 104 8.58 -12.83 2.71
C TYR A 104 7.55 -13.29 1.66
N GLN A 105 7.71 -14.46 1.06
CA GLN A 105 6.75 -15.01 0.09
C GLN A 105 5.41 -15.28 0.76
N LYS A 106 5.42 -15.82 1.96
CA LYS A 106 4.22 -16.12 2.74
C LYS A 106 3.51 -14.83 3.18
N VAL A 107 4.26 -13.82 3.62
CA VAL A 107 3.68 -12.50 3.96
C VAL A 107 3.04 -11.86 2.73
N LEU A 108 3.69 -11.90 1.56
CA LEU A 108 3.15 -11.34 0.33
C LEU A 108 1.92 -12.10 -0.19
N ALA A 109 1.80 -13.40 0.13
CA ALA A 109 0.64 -14.21 -0.19
C ALA A 109 -0.54 -14.01 0.78
N ALA A 110 -0.32 -13.40 1.93
CA ALA A 110 -1.30 -13.17 2.98
C ALA A 110 -2.17 -11.95 2.68
N ASN A 111 -3.01 -11.98 1.69
CA ASN A 111 -4.04 -10.97 1.36
C ASN A 111 -3.80 -9.57 1.98
N ILE A 112 -2.67 -8.96 1.67
CA ILE A 112 -2.23 -7.65 2.14
C ILE A 112 -2.39 -6.58 1.05
N ASP A 113 -2.62 -5.35 1.47
CA ASP A 113 -2.72 -4.18 0.59
C ASP A 113 -1.40 -3.39 0.56
N MET A 114 -0.63 -3.48 1.64
CA MET A 114 0.65 -2.78 1.80
C MET A 114 1.67 -3.64 2.55
N VAL A 115 2.95 -3.48 2.24
CA VAL A 115 4.05 -4.15 2.96
C VAL A 115 5.02 -3.13 3.56
N ILE A 116 5.42 -3.37 4.80
CA ILE A 116 6.53 -2.68 5.45
C ILE A 116 7.75 -3.59 5.33
N LEU A 117 8.77 -3.16 4.60
CA LEU A 117 9.99 -3.90 4.40
C LEU A 117 11.12 -3.28 5.23
N ALA A 118 11.44 -3.88 6.37
CA ALA A 118 12.44 -3.42 7.32
C ALA A 118 13.60 -4.41 7.49
N ALA A 119 13.76 -5.35 6.58
CA ALA A 119 14.90 -6.26 6.56
C ALA A 119 16.20 -5.51 6.20
N PRO A 120 17.38 -5.98 6.67
CA PRO A 120 18.67 -5.44 6.27
C PRO A 120 18.86 -5.45 4.75
N PRO A 121 19.69 -4.54 4.18
CA PRO A 121 19.84 -4.43 2.72
C PRO A 121 20.23 -5.71 1.98
N GLY A 122 20.95 -6.63 2.62
CA GLY A 122 21.33 -7.92 2.04
C GLY A 122 20.18 -8.94 1.93
N PHE A 123 19.01 -8.62 2.47
CA PHE A 123 17.82 -9.50 2.49
C PHE A 123 16.57 -8.84 1.88
N ARG A 124 16.76 -7.81 1.10
CA ARG A 124 15.68 -7.10 0.38
C ARG A 124 15.69 -7.41 -1.10
#